data_a49a4f1862dc8f45f7758fbbf090806f
#
_entry.id   a49a4f1862dc8f45f7758fbbf090806f
#
_cell.length_a   1.000
_cell.length_b   1.000
_cell.length_c   1.000
_cell.angle_alpha   90.00
_cell.angle_beta   90.00
_cell.angle_gamma   90.00
#
_symmetry.space_group_name_H-M   'P 1'
#
loop_
_entity.id
_entity.type
_entity.pdbx_description
1 polymer ?
#
loop_
_entity_poly.entity_id
_entity_poly.type
_entity_poly.pdbx_seq_one_letter_code
_entity_poly.pdbx_strand_id
1 'polypeptide(L)'
;QKLAELAIEFQVARLLTYRAVWLRSREGRRPDWEAAQVKLFNSEMAQRLYQVAVEVVGLHAQLRGDSARAVLSGVVVQGYLSTVQETIGAGTSEVQRNIIAGRGLGLPR
;
A
#
# COMPACT_ATOMS: atom_id res chain seq x y z
N GLN A 1 17.23 9.03 -4.90
CA GLN A 1 16.05 9.24 -5.76
C GLN A 1 14.86 8.38 -5.30
N LYS A 2 14.95 7.04 -5.25
CA LYS A 2 13.85 6.12 -4.83
C LYS A 2 13.20 6.48 -3.49
N LEU A 3 13.99 6.88 -2.49
CA LEU A 3 13.44 7.30 -1.18
C LEU A 3 12.62 8.59 -1.27
N ALA A 4 13.03 9.54 -2.12
CA ALA A 4 12.27 10.76 -2.35
C ALA A 4 10.93 10.48 -3.06
N GLU A 5 10.93 9.57 -4.04
CA GLU A 5 9.72 9.10 -4.71
C GLU A 5 8.75 8.44 -3.72
N LEU A 6 9.24 7.55 -2.85
CA LEU A 6 8.43 6.94 -1.79
C LEU A 6 7.89 7.96 -0.79
N ALA A 7 8.65 9.00 -0.46
CA ALA A 7 8.16 10.08 0.42
C ALA A 7 6.99 10.83 -0.22
N ILE A 8 7.03 11.08 -1.53
CA ILE A 8 5.93 11.68 -2.29
C ILE A 8 4.72 10.72 -2.31
N GLU A 9 4.93 9.45 -2.64
CA GLU A 9 3.86 8.44 -2.65
C GLU A 9 3.18 8.33 -1.28
N PHE A 10 3.94 8.37 -0.19
CA PHE A 10 3.39 8.37 1.17
C PHE A 10 2.49 9.57 1.44
N GLN A 11 2.84 10.77 0.97
CA GLN A 11 1.97 11.94 1.09
C GLN A 11 0.69 11.78 0.26
N VAL A 12 0.79 11.23 -0.95
CA VAL A 12 -0.38 10.92 -1.78
C VAL A 12 -1.29 9.91 -1.08
N ALA A 13 -0.74 8.83 -0.56
CA ALA A 13 -1.47 7.81 0.22
C ALA A 13 -2.24 8.42 1.39
N ARG A 14 -1.59 9.31 2.13
CA ARG A 14 -2.18 10.02 3.26
C ARG A 14 -3.35 10.91 2.82
N LEU A 15 -3.18 11.68 1.75
CA LEU A 15 -4.22 12.56 1.22
C LEU A 15 -5.43 11.78 0.69
N LEU A 16 -5.20 10.67 -0.02
CA LEU A 16 -6.27 9.78 -0.48
C LEU A 16 -7.07 9.22 0.70
N THR A 17 -6.39 8.79 1.75
CA THR A 17 -7.01 8.30 2.97
C THR A 17 -7.85 9.38 3.66
N TYR A 18 -7.32 10.58 3.82
CA TYR A 18 -8.05 11.71 4.41
C TYR A 18 -9.28 12.07 3.59
N ARG A 19 -9.18 12.07 2.27
CA ARG A 19 -10.33 12.31 1.39
C ARG A 19 -11.43 11.27 1.59
N ALA A 20 -11.09 9.98 1.64
CA ALA A 20 -12.08 8.92 1.85
C ALA A 20 -12.79 9.05 3.21
N VAL A 21 -12.03 9.34 4.27
CA VAL A 21 -12.59 9.57 5.62
C VAL A 21 -13.47 10.81 5.65
N TRP A 22 -13.04 11.91 5.02
CA TRP A 22 -13.81 13.15 4.94
C TRP A 22 -15.16 12.96 4.23
N LEU A 23 -15.17 12.26 3.09
CA LEU A 23 -16.39 11.95 2.34
C LEU A 23 -17.39 11.17 3.21
N ARG A 24 -16.91 10.20 3.98
CA ARG A 24 -17.72 9.42 4.89
C ARG A 24 -18.29 10.27 6.03
N SER A 25 -17.50 11.15 6.62
CA SER A 25 -17.88 11.95 7.80
C SER A 25 -18.83 13.11 7.47
N ARG A 26 -18.65 13.74 6.31
CA ARG A 26 -19.41 14.94 5.91
C ARG A 26 -20.69 14.64 5.14
N GLU A 27 -20.61 13.72 4.19
CA GLU A 27 -21.71 13.42 3.27
C GLU A 27 -22.54 12.21 3.69
N GLY A 28 -22.11 11.45 4.73
CA GLY A 28 -22.74 10.19 5.11
C GLY A 28 -22.68 9.12 4.00
N ARG A 29 -22.01 9.44 2.89
CA ARG A 29 -21.87 8.60 1.71
C ARG A 29 -20.83 7.50 1.96
N ARG A 30 -21.13 6.28 1.53
CA ARG A 30 -20.11 5.23 1.51
C ARG A 30 -19.12 5.52 0.38
N PRO A 31 -17.84 5.74 0.70
CA PRO A 31 -16.79 5.98 -0.32
C PRO A 31 -16.38 4.66 -0.97
N ASP A 32 -17.21 4.10 -1.85
CA ASP A 32 -17.01 2.77 -2.42
C ASP A 32 -15.76 2.69 -3.31
N TRP A 33 -15.70 3.55 -4.33
CA TRP A 33 -14.55 3.55 -5.23
C TRP A 33 -13.34 4.32 -4.68
N GLU A 34 -13.57 5.32 -3.84
CA GLU A 34 -12.51 6.04 -3.14
C GLU A 34 -11.80 5.11 -2.13
N ALA A 35 -12.54 4.24 -1.45
CA ALA A 35 -11.96 3.23 -0.58
C ALA A 35 -11.14 2.20 -1.39
N ALA A 36 -11.63 1.80 -2.57
CA ALA A 36 -10.88 0.95 -3.49
C ALA A 36 -9.58 1.62 -3.97
N GLN A 37 -9.62 2.92 -4.25
CA GLN A 37 -8.44 3.71 -4.62
C GLN A 37 -7.40 3.75 -3.49
N VAL A 38 -7.85 4.01 -2.26
CA VAL A 38 -6.98 4.01 -1.07
C VAL A 38 -6.33 2.64 -0.88
N LYS A 39 -7.12 1.57 -0.93
CA LYS A 39 -6.62 0.20 -0.77
C LYS A 39 -5.59 -0.16 -1.84
N LEU A 40 -5.91 0.09 -3.10
CA LEU A 40 -5.03 -0.20 -4.23
C LEU A 40 -3.69 0.55 -4.11
N PHE A 41 -3.76 1.86 -3.91
CA PHE A 41 -2.57 2.70 -3.83
C PHE A 41 -1.68 2.31 -2.65
N ASN A 42 -2.26 2.14 -1.45
CA ASN A 42 -1.51 1.85 -0.23
C ASN A 42 -0.83 0.46 -0.30
N SER A 43 -1.54 -0.57 -0.79
CA SER A 43 -0.95 -1.91 -0.86
C SER A 43 0.19 -1.99 -1.89
N GLU A 44 0.06 -1.34 -3.04
CA GLU A 44 1.11 -1.30 -4.05
C GLU A 44 2.29 -0.40 -3.61
N MET A 45 2.03 0.71 -2.94
CA MET A 45 3.08 1.55 -2.34
C MET A 45 3.85 0.79 -1.25
N ALA A 46 3.17 0.02 -0.40
CA ALA A 46 3.83 -0.79 0.63
C ALA A 46 4.78 -1.83 0.01
N GLN A 47 4.39 -2.49 -1.09
CA GLN A 47 5.30 -3.39 -1.81
C GLN A 47 6.55 -2.66 -2.31
N ARG A 48 6.39 -1.49 -2.96
CA ARG A 48 7.53 -0.69 -3.43
C ARG A 48 8.43 -0.24 -2.28
N LEU A 49 7.83 0.18 -1.16
CA LEU A 49 8.57 0.57 0.04
C LEU A 49 9.48 -0.55 0.54
N TYR A 50 8.92 -1.75 0.72
CA TYR A 50 9.72 -2.88 1.23
C TYR A 50 10.71 -3.41 0.19
N GLN A 51 10.43 -3.32 -1.11
CA GLN A 51 11.41 -3.61 -2.16
C GLN A 51 12.62 -2.67 -2.06
N VAL A 52 12.37 -1.37 -1.93
CA VAL A 52 13.46 -0.38 -1.76
C VAL A 52 14.19 -0.60 -0.42
N ALA A 53 13.48 -0.95 0.65
CA ALA A 53 14.10 -1.27 1.93
C ALA A 53 15.05 -2.47 1.82
N VAL A 54 14.65 -3.54 1.09
CA VAL A 54 15.52 -4.69 0.81
C VAL A 54 16.76 -4.28 0.01
N GLU A 55 16.61 -3.44 -1.01
CA GLU A 55 17.74 -2.94 -1.79
C GLU A 55 18.74 -2.12 -0.93
N VAL A 56 18.22 -1.26 -0.05
CA VAL A 56 19.06 -0.41 0.84
C VAL A 56 19.80 -1.24 1.88
N VAL A 57 19.11 -2.21 2.48
CA VAL A 57 19.67 -3.07 3.53
C VAL A 57 20.57 -4.18 2.96
N GLY A 58 20.36 -4.55 1.70
CA GLY A 58 21.13 -5.60 1.02
C GLY A 58 20.90 -6.98 1.65
N LEU A 59 21.94 -7.81 1.71
CA LEU A 59 21.83 -9.19 2.19
C LEU A 59 21.28 -9.32 3.62
N HIS A 60 21.48 -8.32 4.48
CA HIS A 60 20.97 -8.33 5.85
C HIS A 60 19.45 -8.20 5.91
N ALA A 61 18.79 -7.77 4.81
CA ALA A 61 17.33 -7.72 4.73
C ALA A 61 16.65 -9.10 4.83
N GLN A 62 17.40 -10.20 4.60
CA GLN A 62 16.88 -11.57 4.69
C GLN A 62 16.91 -12.13 6.10
N LEU A 63 17.56 -11.45 7.03
CA LEU A 63 17.72 -11.93 8.40
C LEU A 63 16.45 -11.70 9.22
N ARG A 64 16.04 -12.74 9.94
CA ARG A 64 14.89 -12.71 10.86
C ARG A 64 15.28 -12.08 12.20
N GLY A 65 14.27 -11.69 12.97
CA GLY A 65 14.44 -10.97 14.23
C GLY A 65 15.24 -11.70 15.32
N ASP A 66 15.42 -13.01 15.22
CA ASP A 66 16.23 -13.85 16.11
C ASP A 66 17.74 -13.76 15.80
N SER A 67 18.12 -13.20 14.68
CA SER A 67 19.52 -12.97 14.32
C SER A 67 20.06 -11.69 14.94
N ALA A 68 21.23 -11.77 15.60
CA ALA A 68 21.93 -10.61 16.15
C ALA A 68 22.34 -9.56 15.09
N ARG A 69 22.33 -9.94 13.81
CA ARG A 69 22.66 -9.07 12.67
C ARG A 69 21.42 -8.57 11.91
N ALA A 70 20.21 -8.90 12.38
CA ALA A 70 18.97 -8.47 11.75
C ALA A 70 18.80 -6.95 11.90
N VAL A 71 18.66 -6.25 10.77
CA VAL A 71 18.36 -4.82 10.74
C VAL A 71 16.92 -4.61 11.22
N LEU A 72 16.73 -3.65 12.13
CA LEU A 72 15.41 -3.35 12.70
C LEU A 72 14.67 -4.60 13.21
N SER A 73 15.39 -5.51 13.86
CA SER A 73 14.83 -6.76 14.40
C SER A 73 14.03 -7.57 13.35
N GLY A 74 14.47 -7.58 12.09
CA GLY A 74 13.85 -8.35 11.02
C GLY A 74 12.54 -7.76 10.45
N VAL A 75 12.21 -6.51 10.78
CA VAL A 75 11.00 -5.83 10.24
C VAL A 75 11.00 -5.81 8.71
N VAL A 76 12.18 -5.66 8.07
CA VAL A 76 12.27 -5.56 6.61
C VAL A 76 11.81 -6.86 5.93
N VAL A 77 12.33 -8.01 6.35
CA VAL A 77 11.92 -9.30 5.76
C VAL A 77 10.45 -9.61 6.05
N GLN A 78 10.01 -9.36 7.26
CA GLN A 78 8.62 -9.62 7.64
C GLN A 78 7.65 -8.73 6.86
N GLY A 79 7.95 -7.45 6.75
CA GLY A 79 7.16 -6.51 5.97
C GLY A 79 7.14 -6.86 4.48
N TYR A 80 8.29 -7.19 3.88
CA TYR A 80 8.36 -7.64 2.50
C TYR A 80 7.44 -8.83 2.21
N LEU A 81 7.44 -9.84 3.08
CA LEU A 81 6.59 -11.03 2.93
C LEU A 81 5.10 -10.70 3.14
N SER A 82 4.76 -9.82 4.07
CA SER A 82 3.36 -9.46 4.35
C SER A 82 2.73 -8.65 3.22
N THR A 83 3.49 -7.83 2.50
CA THR A 83 2.96 -7.02 1.40
C THR A 83 2.42 -7.82 0.22
N VAL A 84 2.86 -9.08 0.05
CA VAL A 84 2.27 -10.00 -0.93
C VAL A 84 0.81 -10.27 -0.62
N GLN A 85 0.50 -10.52 0.65
CA GLN A 85 -0.87 -10.73 1.11
C GLN A 85 -1.73 -9.46 0.97
N GLU A 86 -1.15 -8.29 1.20
CA GLU A 86 -1.89 -7.02 1.14
C GLU A 86 -2.45 -6.71 -0.24
N THR A 87 -1.82 -7.16 -1.32
CA THR A 87 -2.33 -6.97 -2.69
C THR A 87 -3.39 -8.00 -3.09
N ILE A 88 -3.59 -9.04 -2.29
CA ILE A 88 -4.56 -10.12 -2.51
C ILE A 88 -5.74 -10.00 -1.55
N GLY A 89 -5.47 -9.78 -0.26
CA GLY A 89 -6.47 -9.69 0.81
C GLY A 89 -7.42 -8.51 0.64
N ALA A 90 -8.66 -8.66 1.10
CA ALA A 90 -9.72 -7.65 1.00
C ALA A 90 -10.01 -7.17 -0.44
N GLY A 91 -9.86 -8.09 -1.39
CA GLY A 91 -10.00 -7.83 -2.83
C GLY A 91 -8.66 -7.53 -3.50
N THR A 92 -8.35 -8.28 -4.55
CA THR A 92 -7.09 -8.13 -5.29
C THR A 92 -6.95 -6.76 -5.94
N SER A 93 -5.73 -6.41 -6.33
CA SER A 93 -5.47 -5.17 -7.07
C SER A 93 -6.35 -5.04 -8.32
N GLU A 94 -6.62 -6.15 -9.03
CA GLU A 94 -7.50 -6.19 -10.21
C GLU A 94 -8.95 -5.90 -9.84
N VAL A 95 -9.43 -6.48 -8.73
CA VAL A 95 -10.80 -6.23 -8.23
C VAL A 95 -10.94 -4.75 -7.86
N GLN A 96 -9.94 -4.16 -7.20
CA GLN A 96 -9.96 -2.73 -6.86
C GLN A 96 -9.99 -1.86 -8.12
N ARG A 97 -9.17 -2.19 -9.14
CA ARG A 97 -9.20 -1.48 -10.43
C ARG A 97 -10.56 -1.57 -11.11
N ASN A 98 -11.21 -2.74 -11.09
CA ASN A 98 -12.55 -2.92 -11.65
C ASN A 98 -13.61 -2.08 -10.90
N ILE A 99 -13.52 -1.98 -9.57
CA ILE A 99 -14.41 -1.12 -8.78
C ILE A 99 -14.22 0.36 -9.15
N ILE A 100 -12.98 0.81 -9.27
CA ILE A 100 -12.65 2.19 -9.66
C ILE A 100 -13.17 2.46 -11.08
N ALA A 101 -12.89 1.56 -12.02
CA ALA A 101 -13.32 1.70 -13.41
C ALA A 101 -14.85 1.77 -13.53
N GLY A 102 -15.57 0.81 -12.94
CA GLY A 102 -17.02 0.74 -13.09
C GLY A 102 -17.75 1.79 -12.26
N ARG A 103 -17.39 1.96 -10.97
CA ARG A 103 -18.12 2.86 -10.06
C ARG A 103 -17.57 4.29 -10.03
N GLY A 104 -16.26 4.46 -10.25
CA GLY A 104 -15.62 5.77 -10.23
C GLY A 104 -15.66 6.47 -11.59
N LEU A 105 -15.38 5.75 -12.67
CA LEU A 105 -15.29 6.29 -14.02
C LEU A 105 -16.50 5.97 -14.91
N GLY A 106 -17.43 5.12 -14.45
CA GLY A 106 -18.61 4.74 -15.25
C GLY A 106 -18.28 3.89 -16.49
N LEU A 107 -17.13 3.23 -16.52
CA LEU A 107 -16.74 2.40 -17.65
C LEU A 107 -17.58 1.11 -17.71
N PRO A 108 -17.90 0.60 -18.92
CA PRO A 108 -18.60 -0.67 -19.08
C PRO A 108 -17.76 -1.83 -18.51
N ARG A 109 -18.45 -2.86 -18.01
CA ARG A 109 -17.82 -4.11 -17.51
C ARG A 109 -17.53 -5.05 -18.67
#